data_27617cdc4af051ea43da0d18c7217e82
#
_entry.id   27617cdc4af051ea43da0d18c7217e82
#
_cell.length_a   1.000
_cell.length_b   1.000
_cell.length_c   1.000
_cell.angle_alpha   90.00
_cell.angle_beta   90.00
_cell.angle_gamma   90.00
#
_symmetry.space_group_name_H-M   'P 1'
#
loop_
_entity.id
_entity.type
_entity.pdbx_description
1 polymer ?
#
loop_
_entity_poly.entity_id
_entity_poly.type
_entity_poly.pdbx_seq_one_letter_code
_entity_poly.pdbx_strand_id
1 'polypeptide(L)'
;KSTVYFTDFRCPVGTSQLDKLKKLCVTAGIKDIDMDGKFVAIKMHFGELGNLAFLRPNYAKTVADLCKEQGGLPFLTDCNTLYPGSRKNALEHLECANLNGFNSISTGCQIIIGDGLRGTDEVEVPVVNGEYCQTALIGHAIMDADIFISLSHFKGHEATGFGGALKNIGMGCGSRAGKMKQHASGKPAVNEELCRGCRRCAKECGSDAITYPNKKAVIDYDKCKGCGRCIGACSFDAVYNPNSSANELLDRKMAEYAQAVCHGRPCFHISLVQDISPNCDCHGEN
;
A
#
# COMPACT_ATOMS: atom_id res chain seq x y z
N LYS A 1 -9.07 -8.08 -24.76
CA LYS A 1 -8.00 -7.09 -24.52
C LYS A 1 -8.62 -5.91 -23.78
N SER A 2 -7.94 -5.41 -22.74
CA SER A 2 -8.37 -4.21 -22.03
C SER A 2 -8.07 -2.96 -22.86
N THR A 3 -8.98 -1.98 -22.84
CA THR A 3 -8.76 -0.67 -23.47
C THR A 3 -7.98 0.23 -22.51
N VAL A 4 -6.96 0.90 -23.03
CA VAL A 4 -6.19 1.89 -22.28
C VAL A 4 -6.47 3.27 -22.87
N TYR A 5 -6.86 4.21 -22.01
CA TYR A 5 -7.10 5.60 -22.35
C TYR A 5 -5.89 6.42 -21.91
N PHE A 6 -5.40 7.30 -22.77
CA PHE A 6 -4.20 8.10 -22.53
C PHE A 6 -4.42 9.57 -22.82
N THR A 7 -3.82 10.43 -22.02
CA THR A 7 -3.65 11.87 -22.29
C THR A 7 -2.29 12.33 -21.78
N ASP A 8 -1.69 13.32 -22.44
CA ASP A 8 -0.46 13.96 -21.97
C ASP A 8 -0.75 15.09 -20.96
N PHE A 9 0.31 15.71 -20.41
CA PHE A 9 0.19 16.81 -19.44
C PHE A 9 0.11 18.20 -20.07
N ARG A 10 0.15 18.33 -21.40
CA ARG A 10 -0.02 19.63 -22.08
C ARG A 10 -1.45 20.13 -21.91
N CYS A 11 -1.60 21.33 -21.39
CA CYS A 11 -2.91 21.94 -21.15
C CYS A 11 -3.09 23.18 -22.04
N PRO A 12 -4.20 23.27 -22.82
CA PRO A 12 -4.60 24.52 -23.45
C PRO A 12 -4.91 25.59 -22.40
N VAL A 13 -4.86 26.86 -22.82
CA VAL A 13 -5.28 27.98 -21.96
C VAL A 13 -6.71 27.75 -21.46
N GLY A 14 -6.94 27.94 -20.17
CA GLY A 14 -8.25 27.72 -19.53
C GLY A 14 -8.54 26.28 -19.13
N THR A 15 -7.60 25.34 -19.31
CA THR A 15 -7.76 23.95 -18.89
C THR A 15 -6.61 23.55 -17.96
N SER A 16 -6.92 22.88 -16.85
CA SER A 16 -5.92 22.35 -15.93
C SER A 16 -5.64 20.85 -16.17
N GLN A 17 -4.55 20.36 -15.57
CA GLN A 17 -4.27 18.91 -15.56
C GLN A 17 -5.38 18.13 -14.84
N LEU A 18 -6.01 18.70 -13.83
CA LEU A 18 -7.12 18.09 -13.09
C LEU A 18 -8.38 17.97 -13.96
N ASP A 19 -8.67 18.98 -14.79
CA ASP A 19 -9.77 18.91 -15.76
C ASP A 19 -9.52 17.80 -16.80
N LYS A 20 -8.28 17.66 -17.26
CA LYS A 20 -7.89 16.58 -18.16
C LYS A 20 -8.02 15.21 -17.51
N LEU A 21 -7.59 15.06 -16.26
CA LEU A 21 -7.76 13.82 -15.49
C LEU A 21 -9.25 13.46 -15.37
N LYS A 22 -10.08 14.43 -14.94
CA LYS A 22 -11.54 14.25 -14.85
C LYS A 22 -12.14 13.79 -16.18
N LYS A 23 -11.80 14.50 -17.26
CA LYS A 23 -12.27 14.16 -18.62
C LYS A 23 -11.83 12.76 -19.05
N LEU A 24 -10.55 12.40 -18.79
CA LEU A 24 -10.02 11.08 -19.13
C LEU A 24 -10.75 9.97 -18.38
N CYS A 25 -10.94 10.12 -17.06
CA CYS A 25 -11.67 9.14 -16.25
C CYS A 25 -13.12 8.95 -16.74
N VAL A 26 -13.82 10.06 -17.08
CA VAL A 26 -15.18 10.00 -17.62
C VAL A 26 -15.18 9.29 -18.98
N THR A 27 -14.23 9.61 -19.86
CA THR A 27 -14.11 8.95 -21.19
C THR A 27 -13.78 7.47 -21.05
N ALA A 28 -13.01 7.09 -20.01
CA ALA A 28 -12.65 5.71 -19.72
C ALA A 28 -13.76 4.91 -19.01
N GLY A 29 -14.92 5.51 -18.76
CA GLY A 29 -16.09 4.79 -18.24
C GLY A 29 -16.19 4.76 -16.71
N ILE A 30 -15.55 5.67 -15.96
CA ILE A 30 -15.71 5.70 -14.48
C ILE A 30 -17.19 5.93 -14.09
N LYS A 31 -17.96 6.61 -14.94
CA LYS A 31 -19.39 6.87 -14.73
C LYS A 31 -20.30 5.67 -15.04
N ASP A 32 -19.78 4.63 -15.64
CA ASP A 32 -20.52 3.39 -15.92
C ASP A 32 -20.53 2.46 -14.69
N ILE A 33 -19.75 2.78 -13.67
CA ILE A 33 -19.73 2.06 -12.40
C ILE A 33 -20.83 2.63 -11.51
N ASP A 34 -21.78 1.78 -11.13
CA ASP A 34 -22.82 2.14 -10.16
C ASP A 34 -22.19 2.34 -8.77
N MET A 35 -22.08 3.59 -8.32
CA MET A 35 -21.46 3.97 -7.04
C MET A 35 -22.47 4.42 -5.98
N ASP A 36 -23.75 4.55 -6.31
CA ASP A 36 -24.74 5.14 -5.41
C ASP A 36 -24.86 4.35 -4.10
N GLY A 37 -24.62 5.06 -2.98
CA GLY A 37 -24.61 4.49 -1.63
C GLY A 37 -23.50 3.51 -1.31
N LYS A 38 -22.50 3.32 -2.21
CA LYS A 38 -21.43 2.32 -2.07
C LYS A 38 -20.13 2.90 -1.54
N PHE A 39 -19.42 2.12 -0.73
CA PHE A 39 -18.08 2.45 -0.27
C PHE A 39 -17.06 2.28 -1.41
N VAL A 40 -16.24 3.31 -1.64
CA VAL A 40 -15.24 3.33 -2.71
C VAL A 40 -13.84 3.49 -2.10
N ALA A 41 -13.05 2.42 -2.11
CA ALA A 41 -11.66 2.48 -1.68
C ALA A 41 -10.77 3.07 -2.78
N ILE A 42 -10.22 4.24 -2.57
CA ILE A 42 -9.22 4.85 -3.46
C ILE A 42 -7.84 4.55 -2.89
N LYS A 43 -7.17 3.56 -3.46
CA LYS A 43 -5.84 3.12 -3.04
C LYS A 43 -4.75 3.96 -3.68
N MET A 44 -3.95 4.59 -2.85
CA MET A 44 -2.78 5.34 -3.29
C MET A 44 -1.65 5.24 -2.26
N HIS A 45 -0.49 5.77 -2.61
CA HIS A 45 0.65 5.95 -1.71
C HIS A 45 0.68 7.40 -1.23
N PHE A 46 0.80 7.62 0.08
CA PHE A 46 0.78 8.97 0.67
C PHE A 46 2.16 9.65 0.71
N GLY A 47 3.20 9.02 0.13
CA GLY A 47 4.59 9.45 0.26
C GLY A 47 5.23 9.02 1.60
N GLU A 48 6.54 9.03 1.68
CA GLU A 48 7.29 8.98 2.94
C GLU A 48 7.73 10.40 3.31
N LEU A 49 7.97 10.69 4.60
CA LEU A 49 8.46 12.01 5.00
C LEU A 49 9.81 12.31 4.34
N GLY A 50 9.92 13.50 3.75
CA GLY A 50 11.09 13.93 2.99
C GLY A 50 10.99 13.68 1.48
N ASN A 51 10.17 12.75 1.03
CA ASN A 51 9.88 12.53 -0.39
C ASN A 51 9.01 13.67 -0.94
N LEU A 52 9.36 14.20 -2.11
CA LEU A 52 8.59 15.25 -2.79
C LEU A 52 8.05 14.80 -4.17
N ALA A 53 8.37 13.59 -4.60
CA ALA A 53 7.96 13.05 -5.90
C ALA A 53 6.61 12.33 -5.87
N PHE A 54 6.00 12.10 -4.70
CA PHE A 54 4.70 11.43 -4.59
C PHE A 54 3.56 12.23 -5.25
N LEU A 55 2.48 11.56 -5.60
CA LEU A 55 1.29 12.20 -6.20
C LEU A 55 0.66 13.22 -5.25
N ARG A 56 0.36 14.40 -5.75
CA ARG A 56 -0.24 15.49 -4.96
C ARG A 56 -1.68 15.17 -4.56
N PRO A 57 -2.14 15.65 -3.40
CA PRO A 57 -3.52 15.45 -2.90
C PRO A 57 -4.62 15.89 -3.89
N ASN A 58 -4.32 16.87 -4.75
CA ASN A 58 -5.25 17.38 -5.76
C ASN A 58 -5.75 16.31 -6.73
N TYR A 59 -4.91 15.32 -7.10
CA TYR A 59 -5.31 14.20 -7.93
C TYR A 59 -6.31 13.30 -7.19
N ALA A 60 -6.03 13.02 -5.91
CA ALA A 60 -6.93 12.24 -5.05
C ALA A 60 -8.29 12.93 -4.91
N LYS A 61 -8.27 14.26 -4.68
CA LYS A 61 -9.51 15.06 -4.62
C LYS A 61 -10.33 14.93 -5.90
N THR A 62 -9.70 15.06 -7.06
CA THR A 62 -10.42 14.97 -8.34
C THR A 62 -11.12 13.61 -8.49
N VAL A 63 -10.47 12.52 -8.08
CA VAL A 63 -11.06 11.17 -8.14
C VAL A 63 -12.17 11.00 -7.10
N ALA A 64 -11.95 11.48 -5.87
CA ALA A 64 -12.96 11.45 -4.81
C ALA A 64 -14.21 12.25 -5.18
N ASP A 65 -14.05 13.43 -5.78
CA ASP A 65 -15.17 14.26 -6.24
C ASP A 65 -15.97 13.54 -7.35
N LEU A 66 -15.30 12.84 -8.28
CA LEU A 66 -15.96 12.02 -9.30
C LEU A 66 -16.79 10.89 -8.69
N CYS A 67 -16.31 10.26 -7.63
CA CYS A 67 -17.07 9.22 -6.92
C CYS A 67 -18.31 9.81 -6.23
N LYS A 68 -18.14 10.95 -5.55
CA LYS A 68 -19.24 11.64 -4.86
C LYS A 68 -20.30 12.18 -5.82
N GLU A 69 -19.90 12.66 -7.01
CA GLU A 69 -20.83 13.08 -8.07
C GLU A 69 -21.77 11.95 -8.51
N GLN A 70 -21.41 10.70 -8.21
CA GLN A 70 -22.19 9.49 -8.51
C GLN A 70 -22.85 8.88 -7.26
N GLY A 71 -22.90 9.60 -6.14
CA GLY A 71 -23.49 9.11 -4.89
C GLY A 71 -22.59 8.16 -4.09
N GLY A 72 -21.34 7.93 -4.51
CA GLY A 72 -20.39 7.06 -3.82
C GLY A 72 -19.85 7.66 -2.52
N LEU A 73 -19.40 6.79 -1.63
CA LEU A 73 -18.79 7.10 -0.33
C LEU A 73 -17.27 6.83 -0.39
N PRO A 74 -16.45 7.72 -1.01
CA PRO A 74 -15.04 7.47 -1.18
C PRO A 74 -14.25 7.69 0.10
N PHE A 75 -13.21 6.87 0.26
CA PHE A 75 -12.13 7.08 1.23
C PHE A 75 -10.77 6.78 0.59
N LEU A 76 -9.72 7.47 1.04
CA LEU A 76 -8.35 7.16 0.64
C LEU A 76 -7.79 6.07 1.55
N THR A 77 -6.98 5.18 1.01
CA THR A 77 -6.42 4.07 1.79
C THR A 77 -5.03 3.66 1.33
N ASP A 78 -4.26 3.16 2.27
CA ASP A 78 -3.02 2.40 2.13
C ASP A 78 -2.89 1.45 3.32
N CYS A 79 -1.97 0.48 3.29
CA CYS A 79 -1.65 -0.37 4.43
C CYS A 79 -0.27 -0.04 5.01
N ASN A 80 -0.09 -0.34 6.29
CA ASN A 80 1.14 -0.08 7.03
C ASN A 80 2.36 -0.79 6.41
N THR A 81 3.55 -0.22 6.63
CA THR A 81 4.81 -0.72 6.05
C THR A 81 5.49 -1.76 6.93
N LEU A 82 6.43 -2.51 6.32
CA LEU A 82 7.30 -3.47 7.02
C LEU A 82 8.62 -2.88 7.48
N TYR A 83 9.05 -1.78 6.85
CA TYR A 83 10.36 -1.17 7.10
C TYR A 83 10.23 0.02 8.06
N PRO A 84 11.33 0.45 8.68
CA PRO A 84 11.39 1.69 9.43
C PRO A 84 11.01 2.88 8.57
N GLY A 85 10.28 3.82 9.15
CA GLY A 85 9.76 4.98 8.46
C GLY A 85 8.54 5.52 9.18
N SER A 86 7.85 6.46 8.56
CA SER A 86 6.74 7.19 9.16
C SER A 86 5.38 6.51 8.98
N ARG A 87 5.35 5.26 8.48
CA ARG A 87 4.10 4.56 8.16
C ARG A 87 4.01 3.15 8.76
N LYS A 88 4.61 2.94 9.95
CA LYS A 88 4.68 1.62 10.62
C LYS A 88 3.40 1.19 11.32
N ASN A 89 2.57 2.13 11.71
CA ASN A 89 1.27 1.92 12.35
C ASN A 89 0.30 3.01 11.90
N ALA A 90 -0.99 2.82 12.14
CA ALA A 90 -1.99 3.74 11.60
C ALA A 90 -1.84 5.19 12.08
N LEU A 91 -1.37 5.43 13.31
CA LEU A 91 -1.22 6.79 13.83
C LEU A 91 -0.08 7.53 13.12
N GLU A 92 1.10 6.90 13.05
CA GLU A 92 2.26 7.44 12.32
C GLU A 92 1.94 7.57 10.82
N HIS A 93 1.22 6.61 10.24
CA HIS A 93 0.83 6.63 8.83
C HIS A 93 -0.12 7.77 8.50
N LEU A 94 -1.13 8.03 9.36
CA LEU A 94 -2.04 9.16 9.22
C LEU A 94 -1.32 10.50 9.43
N GLU A 95 -0.39 10.57 10.39
CA GLU A 95 0.44 11.76 10.60
C GLU A 95 1.30 12.05 9.36
N CYS A 96 1.98 11.03 8.81
CA CYS A 96 2.74 11.14 7.58
C CYS A 96 1.87 11.62 6.41
N ALA A 97 0.69 11.04 6.23
CA ALA A 97 -0.26 11.47 5.21
C ALA A 97 -0.66 12.95 5.40
N ASN A 98 -0.99 13.37 6.62
CA ASN A 98 -1.34 14.76 6.94
C ASN A 98 -0.20 15.72 6.63
N LEU A 99 1.04 15.40 7.02
CA LEU A 99 2.23 16.23 6.76
C LEU A 99 2.53 16.34 5.26
N ASN A 100 2.23 15.29 4.49
CA ASN A 100 2.31 15.28 3.03
C ASN A 100 1.07 15.94 2.35
N GLY A 101 0.17 16.52 3.12
CA GLY A 101 -0.98 17.29 2.65
C GLY A 101 -2.24 16.47 2.39
N PHE A 102 -2.27 15.18 2.70
CA PHE A 102 -3.47 14.34 2.56
C PHE A 102 -4.30 14.39 3.84
N ASN A 103 -5.46 15.02 3.77
CA ASN A 103 -6.46 15.06 4.84
C ASN A 103 -7.84 15.31 4.26
N SER A 104 -8.87 15.26 5.09
CA SER A 104 -10.25 15.40 4.63
C SER A 104 -10.57 16.76 4.01
N ILE A 105 -9.81 17.80 4.35
CA ILE A 105 -9.99 19.16 3.79
C ILE A 105 -9.38 19.22 2.38
N SER A 106 -8.13 18.75 2.22
CA SER A 106 -7.40 18.82 0.95
C SER A 106 -7.91 17.83 -0.10
N THR A 107 -8.38 16.66 0.33
CA THR A 107 -8.80 15.56 -0.57
C THR A 107 -10.31 15.41 -0.65
N GLY A 108 -11.05 16.05 0.26
CA GLY A 108 -12.50 15.97 0.29
C GLY A 108 -13.07 14.65 0.82
N CYS A 109 -12.26 13.69 1.25
CA CYS A 109 -12.71 12.43 1.85
C CYS A 109 -11.78 11.98 2.99
N GLN A 110 -12.23 11.03 3.80
CA GLN A 110 -11.46 10.53 4.94
C GLN A 110 -10.34 9.58 4.49
N ILE A 111 -9.36 9.38 5.36
CA ILE A 111 -8.30 8.38 5.19
C ILE A 111 -8.54 7.24 6.16
N ILE A 112 -8.54 6.01 5.67
CA ILE A 112 -8.65 4.79 6.48
C ILE A 112 -7.43 3.94 6.18
N ILE A 113 -6.64 3.59 7.21
CA ILE A 113 -5.52 2.67 7.06
C ILE A 113 -6.08 1.25 6.98
N GLY A 114 -5.90 0.62 5.81
CA GLY A 114 -6.62 -0.58 5.40
C GLY A 114 -6.40 -1.81 6.27
N ASP A 115 -5.23 -1.94 6.92
CA ASP A 115 -4.84 -3.04 7.79
C ASP A 115 -4.84 -2.67 9.28
N GLY A 116 -5.57 -1.60 9.64
CA GLY A 116 -5.84 -1.19 11.02
C GLY A 116 -4.63 -0.65 11.77
N LEU A 117 -4.81 -0.48 13.10
CA LEU A 117 -3.86 0.21 13.97
C LEU A 117 -2.43 -0.35 13.90
N ARG A 118 -2.30 -1.68 13.86
CA ARG A 118 -1.01 -2.39 13.95
C ARG A 118 -0.62 -3.14 12.68
N GLY A 119 -1.34 -2.95 11.58
CA GLY A 119 -1.09 -3.68 10.32
C GLY A 119 -1.52 -5.14 10.34
N THR A 120 -2.46 -5.50 11.19
CA THR A 120 -2.91 -6.88 11.43
C THR A 120 -4.42 -7.07 11.33
N ASP A 121 -5.15 -6.05 10.94
CA ASP A 121 -6.55 -6.16 10.57
C ASP A 121 -6.63 -6.56 9.10
N GLU A 122 -6.83 -7.85 8.86
CA GLU A 122 -6.68 -8.46 7.55
C GLU A 122 -7.74 -9.50 7.27
N VAL A 123 -8.00 -9.71 6.00
CA VAL A 123 -8.82 -10.81 5.48
C VAL A 123 -8.00 -11.69 4.56
N GLU A 124 -8.21 -12.99 4.64
CA GLU A 124 -7.60 -13.95 3.73
C GLU A 124 -8.48 -14.11 2.48
N VAL A 125 -7.94 -13.74 1.33
CA VAL A 125 -8.63 -13.75 0.03
C VAL A 125 -8.05 -14.85 -0.84
N PRO A 126 -8.86 -15.77 -1.40
CA PRO A 126 -8.37 -16.77 -2.36
C PRO A 126 -7.77 -16.11 -3.62
N VAL A 127 -6.65 -16.64 -4.08
CA VAL A 127 -6.05 -16.26 -5.37
C VAL A 127 -6.54 -17.23 -6.44
N VAL A 128 -7.31 -16.74 -7.39
CA VAL A 128 -7.89 -17.58 -8.43
C VAL A 128 -6.80 -18.04 -9.41
N ASN A 129 -6.61 -19.35 -9.52
CA ASN A 129 -5.55 -19.97 -10.30
C ASN A 129 -4.13 -19.51 -9.91
N GLY A 130 -3.92 -19.20 -8.62
CA GLY A 130 -2.63 -18.78 -8.09
C GLY A 130 -1.56 -19.89 -8.25
N GLU A 131 -0.43 -19.51 -8.82
CA GLU A 131 0.74 -20.40 -8.98
C GLU A 131 1.69 -20.25 -7.78
N TYR A 132 1.82 -19.04 -7.24
CA TYR A 132 2.77 -18.68 -6.19
C TYR A 132 2.09 -18.43 -4.84
N CYS A 133 0.82 -18.05 -4.84
CA CYS A 133 0.02 -17.81 -3.65
C CYS A 133 -1.35 -18.49 -3.79
N GLN A 134 -1.71 -19.32 -2.82
CA GLN A 134 -3.07 -19.88 -2.75
C GLN A 134 -4.05 -18.85 -2.20
N THR A 135 -3.58 -18.00 -1.28
CA THR A 135 -4.33 -16.95 -0.63
C THR A 135 -3.49 -15.70 -0.47
N ALA A 136 -4.14 -14.54 -0.45
CA ALA A 136 -3.56 -13.23 -0.19
C ALA A 136 -4.12 -12.66 1.12
N LEU A 137 -3.26 -12.14 2.00
CA LEU A 137 -3.65 -11.43 3.21
C LEU A 137 -3.75 -9.94 2.90
N ILE A 138 -4.96 -9.43 2.79
CA ILE A 138 -5.27 -8.05 2.36
C ILE A 138 -5.83 -7.26 3.54
N GLY A 139 -5.52 -5.97 3.61
CA GLY A 139 -6.11 -5.08 4.61
C GLY A 139 -7.64 -5.10 4.56
N HIS A 140 -8.26 -5.33 5.72
CA HIS A 140 -9.69 -5.61 5.82
C HIS A 140 -10.55 -4.48 5.24
N ALA A 141 -10.30 -3.23 5.62
CA ALA A 141 -11.09 -2.09 5.11
C ALA A 141 -11.05 -1.94 3.58
N ILE A 142 -10.00 -2.44 2.92
CA ILE A 142 -9.91 -2.43 1.44
C ILE A 142 -10.86 -3.45 0.84
N MET A 143 -10.98 -4.63 1.45
CA MET A 143 -11.86 -5.69 0.95
C MET A 143 -13.32 -5.49 1.36
N ASP A 144 -13.57 -4.73 2.43
CA ASP A 144 -14.90 -4.35 2.90
C ASP A 144 -15.58 -3.29 1.98
N ALA A 145 -14.80 -2.58 1.17
CA ALA A 145 -15.33 -1.64 0.18
C ALA A 145 -15.94 -2.36 -1.02
N ASP A 146 -17.06 -1.82 -1.53
CA ASP A 146 -17.79 -2.35 -2.70
C ASP A 146 -17.02 -2.16 -4.00
N ILE A 147 -16.31 -1.03 -4.12
CA ILE A 147 -15.61 -0.60 -5.34
C ILE A 147 -14.16 -0.29 -5.00
N PHE A 148 -13.27 -0.67 -5.90
CA PHE A 148 -11.84 -0.42 -5.74
C PHE A 148 -11.30 0.46 -6.87
N ILE A 149 -10.66 1.58 -6.51
CA ILE A 149 -9.95 2.46 -7.45
C ILE A 149 -8.48 2.51 -7.07
N SER A 150 -7.57 2.20 -7.99
CA SER A 150 -6.15 2.46 -7.78
C SER A 150 -5.73 3.78 -8.43
N LEU A 151 -5.16 4.68 -7.63
CA LEU A 151 -4.52 5.90 -8.08
C LEU A 151 -3.01 5.73 -7.88
N SER A 152 -2.30 5.44 -8.97
CA SER A 152 -0.94 4.95 -8.95
C SER A 152 0.04 5.96 -9.54
N HIS A 153 1.15 6.19 -8.83
CA HIS A 153 2.31 6.88 -9.34
C HIS A 153 3.24 5.88 -10.05
N PHE A 154 3.64 6.18 -11.27
CA PHE A 154 4.65 5.41 -11.99
C PHE A 154 6.05 5.99 -11.71
N LYS A 155 6.98 5.17 -11.23
CA LYS A 155 8.35 5.53 -10.88
C LYS A 155 9.28 4.33 -10.97
N GLY A 156 10.58 4.55 -10.81
CA GLY A 156 11.58 3.49 -10.65
C GLY A 156 11.37 2.66 -9.39
N HIS A 157 12.03 1.53 -9.31
CA HIS A 157 12.04 0.67 -8.15
C HIS A 157 13.23 -0.29 -8.20
N GLU A 158 13.98 -0.35 -7.13
CA GLU A 158 15.24 -1.11 -7.01
C GLU A 158 15.08 -2.63 -7.16
N ALA A 159 13.95 -3.19 -6.74
CA ALA A 159 13.72 -4.64 -6.78
C ALA A 159 12.87 -5.08 -7.99
N THR A 160 11.95 -4.23 -8.48
CA THR A 160 10.97 -4.60 -9.51
C THR A 160 11.16 -3.86 -10.83
N GLY A 161 12.29 -3.13 -10.98
CA GLY A 161 12.59 -2.27 -12.12
C GLY A 161 11.73 -1.00 -12.13
N PHE A 162 10.42 -1.11 -11.97
CA PHE A 162 9.52 0.02 -11.81
C PHE A 162 8.37 -0.31 -10.82
N GLY A 163 7.82 0.73 -10.22
CA GLY A 163 6.60 0.66 -9.40
C GLY A 163 5.46 1.37 -10.13
N GLY A 164 4.32 0.71 -10.26
CA GLY A 164 3.10 1.23 -10.89
C GLY A 164 1.86 0.62 -10.25
N ALA A 165 0.80 0.40 -11.05
CA ALA A 165 -0.49 -0.08 -10.56
C ALA A 165 -0.37 -1.45 -9.86
N LEU A 166 0.31 -2.44 -10.45
CA LEU A 166 0.46 -3.78 -9.84
C LEU A 166 1.12 -3.72 -8.47
N LYS A 167 2.20 -2.92 -8.30
CA LYS A 167 2.84 -2.74 -7.01
C LYS A 167 1.95 -1.98 -6.03
N ASN A 168 1.31 -0.89 -6.48
CA ASN A 168 0.38 -0.12 -5.63
C ASN A 168 -0.76 -0.99 -5.11
N ILE A 169 -1.27 -1.90 -5.91
CA ILE A 169 -2.34 -2.82 -5.52
C ILE A 169 -1.77 -4.01 -4.74
N GLY A 170 -0.92 -4.82 -5.34
CA GLY A 170 -0.48 -6.11 -4.79
C GLY A 170 0.32 -5.96 -3.50
N MET A 171 1.39 -5.14 -3.51
CA MET A 171 2.15 -4.86 -2.30
C MET A 171 1.41 -3.90 -1.38
N GLY A 172 0.84 -2.84 -1.94
CA GLY A 172 0.23 -1.77 -1.16
C GLY A 172 -1.02 -2.18 -0.38
N CYS A 173 -1.88 -3.04 -0.92
CA CYS A 173 -3.08 -3.53 -0.23
C CYS A 173 -2.81 -4.71 0.71
N GLY A 174 -1.66 -5.38 0.60
CA GLY A 174 -1.28 -6.44 1.53
C GLY A 174 -1.21 -5.91 2.96
N SER A 175 -1.76 -6.66 3.91
CA SER A 175 -1.50 -6.43 5.33
C SER A 175 0.00 -6.59 5.63
N ARG A 176 0.42 -6.30 6.86
CA ARG A 176 1.82 -6.51 7.24
C ARG A 176 2.24 -7.97 7.05
N ALA A 177 1.42 -8.94 7.44
CA ALA A 177 1.69 -10.36 7.22
C ALA A 177 1.65 -10.70 5.73
N GLY A 178 0.74 -10.11 4.96
CA GLY A 178 0.67 -10.25 3.51
C GLY A 178 1.93 -9.75 2.81
N LYS A 179 2.43 -8.57 3.19
CA LYS A 179 3.71 -8.05 2.70
C LYS A 179 4.89 -8.98 3.04
N MET A 180 4.89 -9.54 4.26
CA MET A 180 5.92 -10.52 4.68
C MET A 180 5.89 -11.79 3.82
N LYS A 181 4.70 -12.34 3.53
CA LYS A 181 4.56 -13.52 2.65
C LYS A 181 5.04 -13.25 1.22
N GLN A 182 4.85 -12.03 0.72
CA GLN A 182 5.35 -11.65 -0.60
C GLN A 182 6.88 -11.57 -0.62
N HIS A 183 7.51 -10.96 0.39
CA HIS A 183 8.96 -10.74 0.42
C HIS A 183 9.78 -11.97 0.83
N ALA A 184 9.45 -12.63 1.93
CA ALA A 184 10.38 -13.54 2.60
C ALA A 184 9.71 -14.78 3.22
N SER A 185 8.91 -15.49 2.52
CA SER A 185 8.26 -16.70 3.10
C SER A 185 7.53 -16.44 4.44
N GLY A 186 7.35 -15.17 4.82
CA GLY A 186 6.60 -14.76 5.98
C GLY A 186 7.33 -14.75 7.33
N LYS A 187 8.67 -14.76 7.37
CA LYS A 187 9.41 -14.79 8.64
C LYS A 187 10.42 -13.62 8.74
N PRO A 188 10.41 -12.83 9.84
CA PRO A 188 11.41 -11.79 10.08
C PRO A 188 12.75 -12.38 10.53
N ALA A 189 13.84 -11.61 10.40
CA ALA A 189 15.16 -11.95 10.92
C ALA A 189 15.66 -10.91 11.91
N VAL A 190 16.73 -11.23 12.66
CA VAL A 190 17.37 -10.33 13.61
C VAL A 190 18.85 -10.15 13.22
N ASN A 191 19.27 -8.91 13.10
CA ASN A 191 20.68 -8.53 13.08
C ASN A 191 21.16 -8.35 14.52
N GLU A 192 21.99 -9.26 15.00
CA GLU A 192 22.48 -9.26 16.38
C GLU A 192 23.37 -8.06 16.68
N GLU A 193 24.14 -7.54 15.71
CA GLU A 193 25.03 -6.39 15.90
C GLU A 193 24.23 -5.13 16.21
N LEU A 194 23.11 -4.93 15.53
CA LEU A 194 22.21 -3.79 15.74
C LEU A 194 21.31 -3.97 16.97
N CYS A 195 21.07 -5.21 17.41
CA CYS A 195 20.17 -5.49 18.52
C CYS A 195 20.72 -4.96 19.84
N ARG A 196 19.94 -4.13 20.54
CA ARG A 196 20.28 -3.55 21.85
C ARG A 196 19.62 -4.28 23.03
N GLY A 197 18.88 -5.37 22.79
CA GLY A 197 18.22 -6.14 23.84
C GLY A 197 17.09 -5.40 24.57
N CYS A 198 16.51 -4.37 23.96
CA CYS A 198 15.47 -3.51 24.57
C CYS A 198 14.12 -4.20 24.79
N ARG A 199 13.91 -5.39 24.24
CA ARG A 199 12.72 -6.25 24.38
C ARG A 199 11.41 -5.68 23.81
N ARG A 200 11.42 -4.56 23.09
CA ARG A 200 10.20 -4.01 22.47
C ARG A 200 9.55 -5.00 21.51
N CYS A 201 10.34 -5.68 20.68
CA CYS A 201 9.84 -6.68 19.72
C CYS A 201 9.13 -7.86 20.42
N ALA A 202 9.58 -8.31 21.59
CA ALA A 202 8.89 -9.35 22.35
C ALA A 202 7.56 -8.85 22.94
N LYS A 203 7.50 -7.61 23.43
CA LYS A 203 6.26 -7.03 23.96
C LYS A 203 5.15 -6.95 22.88
N GLU A 204 5.54 -6.78 21.62
CA GLU A 204 4.64 -6.75 20.47
C GLU A 204 4.37 -8.14 19.89
N CYS A 205 5.05 -9.17 20.35
CA CYS A 205 4.90 -10.53 19.83
C CYS A 205 3.72 -11.25 20.50
N GLY A 206 2.58 -11.27 19.85
CA GLY A 206 1.39 -11.99 20.36
C GLY A 206 1.49 -13.52 20.33
N SER A 207 2.63 -14.08 19.86
CA SER A 207 2.88 -15.54 19.83
C SER A 207 4.02 -15.94 20.77
N ASP A 208 4.54 -15.04 21.59
CA ASP A 208 5.69 -15.26 22.47
C ASP A 208 6.89 -15.96 21.80
N ALA A 209 7.08 -15.60 20.50
CA ALA A 209 8.12 -16.21 19.66
C ALA A 209 9.51 -15.57 19.83
N ILE A 210 9.69 -14.55 20.70
CA ILE A 210 10.97 -13.83 20.81
C ILE A 210 11.55 -13.98 22.20
N THR A 211 12.74 -14.55 22.27
CA THR A 211 13.53 -14.74 23.48
C THR A 211 14.82 -13.90 23.45
N TYR A 212 15.57 -13.86 24.54
CA TYR A 212 16.76 -13.02 24.68
C TYR A 212 17.94 -13.77 25.32
N PRO A 213 18.38 -14.88 24.73
CA PRO A 213 19.67 -15.44 25.15
C PRO A 213 20.75 -14.40 24.88
N ASN A 214 21.69 -14.24 25.81
CA ASN A 214 22.81 -13.30 25.68
C ASN A 214 22.39 -11.83 25.41
N LYS A 215 21.25 -11.39 25.94
CA LYS A 215 20.71 -10.03 25.78
C LYS A 215 20.44 -9.62 24.32
N LYS A 216 20.34 -10.55 23.39
CA LYS A 216 19.99 -10.33 21.99
C LYS A 216 18.65 -11.00 21.68
N ALA A 217 17.88 -10.42 20.79
CA ALA A 217 16.61 -11.02 20.36
C ALA A 217 16.89 -12.25 19.48
N VAL A 218 16.18 -13.33 19.77
CA VAL A 218 16.18 -14.56 18.95
C VAL A 218 14.73 -14.93 18.68
N ILE A 219 14.41 -15.23 17.42
CA ILE A 219 13.05 -15.59 16.99
C ILE A 219 12.94 -17.11 16.91
N ASP A 220 11.97 -17.65 17.64
CA ASP A 220 11.52 -19.04 17.51
C ASP A 220 10.58 -19.13 16.30
N TYR A 221 11.06 -19.69 15.22
CA TYR A 221 10.33 -19.77 13.97
C TYR A 221 9.16 -20.77 14.00
N ASP A 222 9.11 -21.68 14.94
CA ASP A 222 7.96 -22.59 15.09
C ASP A 222 6.77 -21.87 15.70
N LYS A 223 7.02 -20.92 16.60
CA LYS A 223 6.00 -20.06 17.19
C LYS A 223 5.65 -18.85 16.34
N CYS A 224 6.59 -18.36 15.54
CA CYS A 224 6.44 -17.14 14.76
C CYS A 224 5.32 -17.27 13.71
N LYS A 225 4.33 -16.38 13.76
CA LYS A 225 3.20 -16.31 12.81
C LYS A 225 3.49 -15.41 11.58
N GLY A 226 4.66 -14.78 11.48
CA GLY A 226 5.02 -13.93 10.36
C GLY A 226 4.28 -12.58 10.28
N CYS A 227 3.64 -12.13 11.35
CA CYS A 227 2.84 -10.89 11.34
C CYS A 227 3.64 -9.58 11.21
N GLY A 228 4.98 -9.63 11.34
CA GLY A 228 5.89 -8.49 11.17
C GLY A 228 5.80 -7.38 12.23
N ARG A 229 4.99 -7.49 13.30
CA ARG A 229 4.88 -6.48 14.36
C ARG A 229 6.22 -6.11 14.97
N CYS A 230 7.09 -7.10 15.17
CA CYS A 230 8.42 -6.92 15.75
C CYS A 230 9.33 -6.02 14.91
N ILE A 231 9.17 -6.01 13.59
CA ILE A 231 9.89 -5.11 12.68
C ILE A 231 9.48 -3.66 12.98
N GLY A 232 8.18 -3.38 12.95
CA GLY A 232 7.65 -2.04 13.22
C GLY A 232 7.91 -1.53 14.64
N ALA A 233 8.18 -2.43 15.61
CA ALA A 233 8.51 -2.07 16.99
C ALA A 233 10.00 -1.81 17.23
N CYS A 234 10.88 -2.19 16.30
CA CYS A 234 12.33 -2.08 16.47
C CYS A 234 12.83 -0.68 16.10
N SER A 235 13.19 0.12 17.11
CA SER A 235 13.77 1.46 16.89
C SER A 235 15.25 1.43 16.50
N PHE A 236 15.86 0.26 16.40
CA PHE A 236 17.29 0.07 16.07
C PHE A 236 17.45 -0.69 14.75
N ASP A 237 16.37 -0.94 14.01
CA ASP A 237 16.35 -1.67 12.74
C ASP A 237 17.01 -3.06 12.80
N ALA A 238 17.16 -3.58 14.02
CA ALA A 238 17.75 -4.87 14.27
C ALA A 238 16.82 -6.03 13.86
N VAL A 239 15.50 -5.83 13.87
CA VAL A 239 14.53 -6.81 13.35
C VAL A 239 14.09 -6.34 11.97
N TYR A 240 14.34 -7.16 10.98
CA TYR A 240 14.14 -6.78 9.58
C TYR A 240 13.50 -7.89 8.77
N ASN A 241 13.07 -7.56 7.57
CA ASN A 241 12.59 -8.50 6.58
C ASN A 241 13.80 -9.02 5.75
N PRO A 242 14.19 -10.29 5.89
CA PRO A 242 15.26 -10.83 5.06
C PRO A 242 14.77 -10.91 3.62
N ASN A 243 15.42 -10.17 2.71
CA ASN A 243 15.09 -10.12 1.29
C ASN A 243 15.56 -11.44 0.63
N SER A 244 14.84 -12.52 0.86
CA SER A 244 15.21 -13.86 0.43
C SER A 244 14.50 -14.32 -0.85
N SER A 245 13.49 -13.58 -1.33
CA SER A 245 12.84 -13.89 -2.61
C SER A 245 13.63 -13.25 -3.75
N ALA A 246 13.90 -14.00 -4.81
CA ALA A 246 14.35 -13.41 -6.07
C ALA A 246 13.32 -12.35 -6.52
N ASN A 247 13.79 -11.26 -7.10
CA ASN A 247 12.93 -10.14 -7.53
C ASN A 247 11.77 -10.63 -8.44
N GLU A 248 12.06 -11.59 -9.32
CA GLU A 248 11.06 -12.20 -10.19
C GLU A 248 9.92 -12.89 -9.41
N LEU A 249 10.23 -13.62 -8.34
CA LEU A 249 9.22 -14.26 -7.50
C LEU A 249 8.37 -13.23 -6.74
N LEU A 250 8.99 -12.15 -6.30
CA LEU A 250 8.30 -11.03 -5.66
C LEU A 250 7.29 -10.39 -6.62
N ASP A 251 7.69 -10.15 -7.86
CA ASP A 251 6.83 -9.56 -8.90
C ASP A 251 5.60 -10.44 -9.20
N ARG A 252 5.82 -11.74 -9.32
CA ARG A 252 4.75 -12.71 -9.56
C ARG A 252 3.76 -12.76 -8.40
N LYS A 253 4.24 -12.80 -7.16
CA LYS A 253 3.39 -12.74 -5.96
C LYS A 253 2.61 -11.43 -5.88
N MET A 254 3.23 -10.28 -6.21
CA MET A 254 2.52 -8.99 -6.27
C MET A 254 1.40 -8.98 -7.29
N ALA A 255 1.62 -9.58 -8.47
CA ALA A 255 0.58 -9.70 -9.49
C ALA A 255 -0.61 -10.53 -9.01
N GLU A 256 -0.36 -11.66 -8.33
CA GLU A 256 -1.40 -12.51 -7.76
C GLU A 256 -2.15 -11.83 -6.60
N TYR A 257 -1.45 -11.08 -5.74
CA TYR A 257 -2.09 -10.24 -4.72
C TYR A 257 -2.96 -9.15 -5.35
N ALA A 258 -2.49 -8.51 -6.44
CA ALA A 258 -3.29 -7.52 -7.16
C ALA A 258 -4.55 -8.15 -7.77
N GLN A 259 -4.44 -9.37 -8.31
CA GLN A 259 -5.60 -10.13 -8.77
C GLN A 259 -6.60 -10.38 -7.64
N ALA A 260 -6.14 -10.85 -6.47
CA ALA A 260 -7.00 -11.11 -5.32
C ALA A 260 -7.77 -9.86 -4.86
N VAL A 261 -7.11 -8.70 -4.86
CA VAL A 261 -7.77 -7.42 -4.52
C VAL A 261 -8.86 -7.05 -5.51
N CYS A 262 -8.65 -7.28 -6.81
CA CYS A 262 -9.54 -6.81 -7.86
C CYS A 262 -10.63 -7.82 -8.27
N HIS A 263 -10.45 -9.11 -7.94
CA HIS A 263 -11.33 -10.16 -8.40
C HIS A 263 -12.75 -10.03 -7.84
N GLY A 264 -13.75 -10.15 -8.70
CA GLY A 264 -15.15 -10.24 -8.31
C GLY A 264 -15.82 -8.93 -7.91
N ARG A 265 -15.18 -7.77 -8.07
CA ARG A 265 -15.76 -6.45 -7.78
C ARG A 265 -15.42 -5.41 -8.86
N PRO A 266 -16.21 -4.32 -8.98
CA PRO A 266 -15.88 -3.22 -9.88
C PRO A 266 -14.56 -2.57 -9.51
N CYS A 267 -13.67 -2.40 -10.51
CA CYS A 267 -12.37 -1.76 -10.34
C CYS A 267 -12.13 -0.71 -11.41
N PHE A 268 -11.41 0.35 -11.05
CA PHE A 268 -10.94 1.37 -11.98
C PHE A 268 -9.48 1.73 -11.69
N HIS A 269 -8.63 1.80 -12.72
CA HIS A 269 -7.19 1.98 -12.53
C HIS A 269 -6.71 3.24 -13.22
N ILE A 270 -6.07 4.12 -12.43
CA ILE A 270 -5.50 5.39 -12.88
C ILE A 270 -4.00 5.36 -12.62
N SER A 271 -3.20 5.62 -13.65
CA SER A 271 -1.74 5.74 -13.52
C SER A 271 -1.28 7.12 -13.98
N LEU A 272 -0.52 7.79 -13.13
CA LEU A 272 0.11 9.07 -13.41
C LEU A 272 1.61 8.85 -13.61
N VAL A 273 2.10 9.23 -14.80
CA VAL A 273 3.50 9.07 -15.24
C VAL A 273 4.12 10.46 -15.26
N GLN A 274 4.48 10.94 -14.06
CA GLN A 274 5.06 12.27 -13.84
C GLN A 274 6.04 12.22 -12.65
N ASP A 275 6.93 13.19 -12.54
CA ASP A 275 7.90 13.28 -11.44
C ASP A 275 8.59 11.93 -11.17
N ILE A 276 9.03 11.26 -12.26
CA ILE A 276 9.57 9.91 -12.18
C ILE A 276 10.91 9.94 -11.46
N SER A 277 10.91 9.41 -10.23
CA SER A 277 12.12 9.19 -9.44
C SER A 277 12.73 7.81 -9.74
N PRO A 278 14.04 7.59 -9.52
CA PRO A 278 14.66 6.29 -9.69
C PRO A 278 14.20 5.27 -8.65
N ASN A 279 13.77 5.72 -7.47
CA ASN A 279 13.37 4.92 -6.34
C ASN A 279 11.85 4.98 -6.08
N CYS A 280 11.38 4.12 -5.17
CA CYS A 280 10.00 4.09 -4.73
C CYS A 280 9.64 5.34 -3.89
N ASP A 281 8.37 5.77 -3.91
CA ASP A 281 7.85 6.84 -3.02
C ASP A 281 7.98 6.53 -1.51
N CYS A 282 8.44 5.34 -1.18
CA CYS A 282 8.75 4.94 0.19
C CYS A 282 10.15 5.35 0.66
N HIS A 283 10.94 6.00 -0.17
CA HIS A 283 12.24 6.59 0.17
C HIS A 283 12.08 8.08 0.44
N GLY A 284 12.53 8.54 1.61
CA GLY A 284 12.40 9.95 2.02
C GLY A 284 13.34 10.90 1.27
N GLU A 285 14.36 10.37 0.62
CA GLU A 285 15.36 11.12 -0.15
C GLU A 285 15.02 11.37 -1.63
N ASN A 286 13.84 11.00 -2.08
CA ASN A 286 13.36 11.27 -3.45
C ASN A 286 12.75 12.65 -3.59
#